data_0067364c6d79d537e760516c21ddea4d
#
_entry.id   0067364c6d79d537e760516c21ddea4d
#
_cell.length_a   1.000
_cell.length_b   1.000
_cell.length_c   1.000
_cell.angle_alpha   90.00
_cell.angle_beta   90.00
_cell.angle_gamma   90.00
#
_symmetry.space_group_name_H-M   'P 1'
#
loop_
_entity.id
_entity.type
_entity.pdbx_description
1 polymer ?
#
loop_
_entity_poly.entity_id
_entity_poly.type
_entity_poly.pdbx_seq_one_letter_code
_entity_poly.pdbx_strand_id
1 'polypeptide(L)'
;MKNNNIIINAAEALKAVLNELHLNSTDVEFYDFKLEDSLYEMVVYTTWMRYTCYVDAETGEVVGLGSEPMLLHPTEQYDTKFEFLHGSLNFIA
;
A
#
# COMPACT_ATOMS: atom_id res chain seq x y z
N MET A 1 13.82 25.55 -14.08
CA MET A 1 13.33 25.42 -14.11
C MET A 1 12.84 24.55 -13.77
N LYS A 2 12.60 24.19 -13.18
CA LYS A 2 12.15 23.40 -12.85
C LYS A 2 11.08 22.93 -13.19
N ASN A 3 10.48 23.32 -13.41
CA ASN A 3 9.30 22.92 -13.98
C ASN A 3 9.49 21.93 -15.02
N ASN A 4 10.63 21.57 -15.26
CA ASN A 4 10.93 20.54 -16.16
C ASN A 4 11.00 19.23 -15.49
N ASN A 5 10.63 19.16 -14.25
CA ASN A 5 10.68 17.92 -13.52
C ASN A 5 9.77 16.93 -14.17
N ILE A 6 10.27 15.77 -14.45
CA ILE A 6 9.49 14.70 -14.99
C ILE A 6 8.89 13.96 -13.83
N ILE A 7 7.59 13.95 -13.80
CA ILE A 7 6.89 13.28 -12.70
C ILE A 7 6.44 11.94 -13.22
N ILE A 8 6.89 10.88 -12.60
CA ILE A 8 6.48 9.54 -13.02
C ILE A 8 5.00 9.37 -12.68
N ASN A 9 4.35 8.50 -13.42
CA ASN A 9 2.93 8.26 -13.15
C ASN A 9 2.77 7.21 -12.07
N ALA A 10 1.51 7.01 -11.66
CA ALA A 10 1.22 6.09 -10.55
C ALA A 10 1.64 4.67 -10.87
N ALA A 11 1.50 4.25 -12.13
CA ALA A 11 1.88 2.89 -12.50
C ALA A 11 3.39 2.69 -12.36
N GLU A 12 4.14 3.71 -12.71
CA GLU A 12 5.59 3.64 -12.56
C GLU A 12 6.00 3.65 -11.10
N ALA A 13 5.30 4.45 -10.30
CA ALA A 13 5.56 4.46 -8.86
C ALA A 13 5.24 3.11 -8.23
N LEU A 14 4.15 2.50 -8.66
CA LEU A 14 3.79 1.18 -8.16
C LEU A 14 4.86 0.15 -8.53
N LYS A 15 5.36 0.24 -9.75
CA LYS A 15 6.40 -0.68 -10.20
C LYS A 15 7.65 -0.54 -9.33
N ALA A 16 8.01 0.70 -9.01
CA ALA A 16 9.17 0.94 -8.15
C ALA A 16 8.95 0.32 -6.77
N VAL A 17 7.75 0.46 -6.23
CA VAL A 17 7.41 -0.10 -4.93
C VAL A 17 7.47 -1.62 -4.95
N LEU A 18 6.88 -2.24 -5.98
CA LEU A 18 6.89 -3.70 -6.06
C LEU A 18 8.31 -4.23 -6.19
N ASN A 19 9.13 -3.51 -6.94
CA ASN A 19 10.51 -3.90 -7.10
C ASN A 19 11.25 -3.83 -5.76
N GLU A 20 11.02 -2.78 -5.02
CA GLU A 20 11.63 -2.61 -3.72
C GLU A 20 11.19 -3.70 -2.74
N LEU A 21 9.92 -4.08 -2.81
CA LEU A 21 9.35 -5.08 -1.91
C LEU A 21 9.59 -6.51 -2.40
N HIS A 22 10.14 -6.68 -3.59
CA HIS A 22 10.34 -7.99 -4.21
C HIS A 22 9.02 -8.72 -4.38
N LEU A 23 7.99 -7.97 -4.79
CA LEU A 23 6.68 -8.55 -5.03
C LEU A 23 6.38 -8.56 -6.52
N ASN A 24 5.59 -9.54 -6.93
CA ASN A 24 5.05 -9.57 -8.28
C ASN A 24 3.71 -8.84 -8.29
N SER A 25 3.32 -8.36 -9.46
CA SER A 25 2.03 -7.70 -9.57
C SER A 25 0.89 -8.63 -9.18
N THR A 26 1.07 -9.93 -9.35
CA THR A 26 0.04 -10.90 -8.99
C THR A 26 -0.11 -11.06 -7.49
N ASP A 27 0.84 -10.56 -6.70
CA ASP A 27 0.74 -10.63 -5.25
C ASP A 27 -0.14 -9.50 -4.69
N VAL A 28 -0.42 -8.50 -5.49
CA VAL A 28 -1.13 -7.31 -5.04
C VAL A 28 -2.63 -7.52 -5.20
N GLU A 29 -3.35 -7.41 -4.08
CA GLU A 29 -4.81 -7.50 -4.10
C GLU A 29 -5.41 -6.20 -4.60
N PHE A 30 -4.94 -5.08 -4.08
CA PHE A 30 -5.26 -3.78 -4.64
C PHE A 30 -4.30 -2.77 -4.04
N TYR A 31 -4.32 -1.56 -4.58
CA TYR A 31 -3.48 -0.50 -4.05
C TYR A 31 -4.22 0.82 -4.17
N ASP A 32 -3.75 1.79 -3.39
CA ASP A 32 -4.27 3.13 -3.40
C ASP A 32 -3.10 4.08 -3.43
N PHE A 33 -3.32 5.31 -3.86
CA PHE A 33 -2.21 6.25 -3.90
C PHE A 33 -2.72 7.68 -3.89
N LYS A 34 -1.85 8.59 -3.50
CA LYS A 34 -2.07 10.00 -3.71
C LYS A 34 -0.74 10.66 -4.00
N LEU A 35 -0.79 11.73 -4.74
CA LEU A 35 0.40 12.50 -5.11
C LEU A 35 0.28 13.87 -4.52
N GLU A 36 1.29 14.27 -3.75
CA GLU A 36 1.29 15.56 -3.09
C GLU A 36 2.72 16.06 -3.04
N ASP A 37 2.98 17.25 -3.56
CA ASP A 37 4.32 17.85 -3.52
C ASP A 37 5.37 16.93 -4.12
N SER A 38 5.06 16.35 -5.26
CA SER A 38 5.96 15.45 -5.98
C SER A 38 6.34 14.21 -5.18
N LEU A 39 5.46 13.81 -4.27
CA LEU A 39 5.68 12.59 -3.49
C LEU A 39 4.44 11.72 -3.59
N TYR A 40 4.62 10.50 -4.04
CA TYR A 40 3.54 9.52 -4.02
C TYR A 40 3.51 8.83 -2.67
N GLU A 41 2.33 8.80 -2.09
CA GLU A 41 2.09 7.93 -0.95
C GLU A 41 1.30 6.75 -1.49
N MET A 42 1.87 5.58 -1.48
CA MET A 42 1.24 4.40 -2.04
C MET A 42 0.99 3.38 -0.96
N VAL A 43 -0.21 2.88 -0.91
CA VAL A 43 -0.57 1.82 0.04
C VAL A 43 -0.88 0.59 -0.79
N VAL A 44 -0.14 -0.47 -0.57
CA VAL A 44 -0.23 -1.70 -1.35
C VAL A 44 -0.68 -2.82 -0.42
N TYR A 45 -1.70 -3.55 -0.86
CA TYR A 45 -2.29 -4.61 -0.06
C TYR A 45 -2.02 -5.94 -0.73
N THR A 46 -1.43 -6.84 0.02
CA THR A 46 -1.35 -8.23 -0.38
C THR A 46 -2.37 -9.01 0.45
N THR A 47 -2.32 -10.32 0.41
CA THR A 47 -3.29 -11.12 1.13
C THR A 47 -3.30 -10.82 2.63
N TRP A 48 -2.12 -10.65 3.22
CA TRP A 48 -2.05 -10.49 4.67
C TRP A 48 -1.25 -9.29 5.14
N MET A 49 -0.74 -8.48 4.21
CA MET A 49 0.13 -7.37 4.57
C MET A 49 -0.36 -6.08 3.94
N ARG A 50 -0.14 -4.99 4.65
CA ARG A 50 -0.34 -3.66 4.10
C ARG A 50 1.00 -2.95 4.12
N TYR A 51 1.40 -2.44 2.98
CA TYR A 51 2.66 -1.70 2.84
C TYR A 51 2.34 -0.25 2.56
N THR A 52 2.98 0.66 3.27
CA THR A 52 2.86 2.09 2.98
C THR A 52 4.22 2.56 2.48
N CYS A 53 4.23 3.09 1.29
CA CYS A 53 5.49 3.42 0.62
C CYS A 53 5.43 4.84 0.09
N TYR A 54 6.56 5.51 0.13
CA TYR A 54 6.65 6.87 -0.38
C TYR A 54 7.66 6.86 -1.52
N VAL A 55 7.25 7.40 -2.66
CA VAL A 55 8.07 7.41 -3.86
C VAL A 55 8.23 8.83 -4.34
N ASP A 56 9.47 9.24 -4.54
CA ASP A 56 9.78 10.55 -5.09
C ASP A 56 9.35 10.54 -6.54
N ALA A 57 8.38 11.39 -6.88
CA ALA A 57 7.82 11.38 -8.24
C ALA A 57 8.79 11.92 -9.27
N GLU A 58 9.80 12.64 -8.84
CA GLU A 58 10.76 13.21 -9.78
C GLU A 58 11.91 12.26 -10.08
N THR A 59 12.24 11.38 -9.15
CA THR A 59 13.37 10.48 -9.34
C THR A 59 12.95 9.03 -9.47
N GLY A 60 11.75 8.69 -8.99
CA GLY A 60 11.30 7.31 -8.98
C GLY A 60 11.86 6.50 -7.83
N GLU A 61 12.51 7.17 -6.91
CA GLU A 61 13.17 6.49 -5.80
C GLU A 61 12.19 6.27 -4.66
N VAL A 62 12.22 5.09 -4.07
CA VAL A 62 11.42 4.79 -2.89
C VAL A 62 12.15 5.37 -1.69
N VAL A 63 11.54 6.37 -1.06
CA VAL A 63 12.20 7.13 0.00
C VAL A 63 11.65 6.79 1.38
N GLY A 64 10.63 5.96 1.45
CA GLY A 64 10.08 5.52 2.73
C GLY A 64 9.27 4.27 2.55
N LEU A 65 9.28 3.42 3.56
CA LEU A 65 8.62 2.14 3.46
C LEU A 65 8.25 1.65 4.84
N GLY A 66 7.01 1.25 5.00
CA GLY A 66 6.55 0.62 6.22
C GLY A 66 5.66 -0.55 5.88
N SER A 67 5.53 -1.49 6.79
CA SER A 67 4.67 -2.64 6.57
C SER A 67 3.99 -3.02 7.87
N GLU A 68 2.82 -3.58 7.74
CA GLU A 68 2.13 -4.11 8.91
C GLU A 68 1.23 -5.25 8.47
N PRO A 69 1.08 -6.26 9.32
CA PRO A 69 0.17 -7.35 8.99
C PRO A 69 -1.27 -6.91 9.16
N MET A 70 -2.16 -7.57 8.45
CA MET A 70 -3.58 -7.30 8.57
C MET A 70 -4.23 -8.52 9.21
N LEU A 71 -5.11 -8.27 10.17
CA LEU A 71 -5.87 -9.35 10.77
C LEU A 71 -6.98 -9.81 9.85
N LEU A 72 -7.51 -8.88 9.06
CA LEU A 72 -8.57 -9.19 8.12
C LEU A 72 -8.15 -8.71 6.75
N HIS A 73 -8.41 -9.51 5.77
CA HIS A 73 -8.20 -9.11 4.39
C HIS A 73 -9.11 -7.91 4.09
N PRO A 74 -8.65 -6.95 3.30
CA PRO A 74 -9.47 -5.76 3.03
C PRO A 74 -10.85 -6.08 2.45
N THR A 75 -10.97 -7.14 1.68
CA THR A 75 -12.25 -7.48 1.09
C THR A 75 -13.15 -8.23 2.06
N GLU A 76 -12.67 -8.51 3.27
CA GLU A 76 -13.43 -9.25 4.27
C GLU A 76 -13.76 -8.42 5.49
N GLN A 77 -13.28 -7.21 5.56
CA GLN A 77 -13.36 -6.47 6.81
C GLN A 77 -14.79 -6.14 7.20
N TYR A 78 -15.69 -6.12 6.29
CA TYR A 78 -17.07 -5.79 6.61
C TYR A 78 -17.86 -6.97 7.09
N ASP A 79 -17.26 -8.13 7.12
CA ASP A 79 -17.96 -9.31 7.57
C ASP A 79 -18.05 -9.42 9.03
N THR A 80 -17.47 -8.70 9.72
CA THR A 80 -17.44 -8.90 11.07
C THR A 80 -18.63 -9.19 11.75
N LYS A 81 -18.91 -9.82 12.22
CA LYS A 81 -19.91 -10.03 12.87
C LYS A 81 -19.58 -10.94 13.72
N PHE A 82 -18.82 -10.76 13.71
CA PHE A 82 -18.13 -11.32 14.33
C PHE A 82 -17.83 -11.45 15.19
N GLU A 83 -17.96 -11.32 15.25
CA GLU A 83 -17.25 -11.47 15.87
C GLU A 83 -16.56 -11.43 16.47
N PHE A 84 -17.08 -11.30 16.64
CA PHE A 84 -16.08 -11.34 17.11
C PHE A 84 -15.83 -11.15 17.67
N LEU A 85 -16.31 -11.11 17.85
CA LEU A 85 -15.62 -11.03 18.25
C LEU A 85 -15.39 -11.12 18.74
N HIS A 86 -15.87 -11.41 18.94
CA HIS A 86 -15.33 -11.58 19.25
C HIS A 86 -14.81 -11.34 19.35
N GLY A 87 -15.62 -11.52 19.85
CA GLY A 87 -14.79 -11.39 19.79
C GLY A 87 -14.40 -11.14 19.88
N SER A 88 -14.90 -11.40 19.99
CA SER A 88 -14.29 -11.29 20.02
C SER A 88 -13.95 -11.22 20.14
N LEU A 89 -14.25 -11.24 20.45
CA LEU A 89 -13.79 -11.25 20.39
C LEU A 89 -13.57 -11.38 20.54
N ASN A 90 -13.89 -11.49 20.86
CA ASN A 90 -13.49 -11.74 20.79
C ASN A 90 -13.35 -11.96 20.78
N PHE A 91 -13.67 -12.47 21.20
CA PHE A 91 -13.30 -12.76 21.10
C PHE A 91 -13.18 -12.74 21.25
N ILE A 92 -13.51 -12.43 21.79
CA ILE A 92 -13.12 -12.49 21.69
C ILE A 92 -12.98 -12.48 21.70
N ALA A 93 -13.61 -12.48 22.33
CA ALA A 93 -13.23 -12.53 22.11
C ALA A 93 -13.05 -12.50 21.84
#